data_2f37446c218e1a680b3545b01faabe8e
#
_entry.id   2f37446c218e1a680b3545b01faabe8e
#
_cell.length_a   1.000
_cell.length_b   1.000
_cell.length_c   1.000
_cell.angle_alpha   90.00
_cell.angle_beta   90.00
_cell.angle_gamma   90.00
#
_symmetry.space_group_name_H-M   'P 1'
#
loop_
_entity.id
_entity.type
_entity.pdbx_description
1 polymer ?
#
loop_
_entity_poly.entity_id
_entity_poly.type
_entity_poly.pdbx_seq_one_letter_code
_entity_poly.pdbx_strand_id
1 'polypeptide(L)'
;MLKDVEWAKDGTYIPGEEFSPERFFNDGLKNSCSFDLQLGYFSSATISVLAEGFATFIANGGVMRLIINQIVSEKDKEAIVNGTIGGIIDCMDLTNFEELRKTFDEYQEQFFKCLAYLISEKRIQIRIIKPKNKVGIAHTKSGQFRDGDSITSFTGSANFTINGLFNNIEEIKIDRSDSLDLMTQNRIVSQRNSFQAIMDYDHKNVEYLSPDQLSVAVASCYRNTDIDELLEAEKDLAKIRMQRVVEQAIEVNVASENPHIVKITPHFPYDKPREYQVQAFENWKNNKQKGLFAMATGTGKTITSLNCLLEIYKRNGYYKAIILVPTITLVE
;
A
#
# COMPACT_ATOMS: atom_id res chain seq x y z
N MET A 1 -18.63 -14.42 12.68
CA MET A 1 -18.12 -13.74 13.90
C MET A 1 -16.60 -13.78 13.90
N LEU A 2 -15.94 -12.85 14.57
CA LEU A 2 -14.47 -12.73 14.55
C LEU A 2 -13.74 -13.99 15.03
N LYS A 3 -14.32 -14.70 15.99
CA LYS A 3 -13.78 -15.96 16.51
C LYS A 3 -13.83 -17.14 15.51
N ASP A 4 -14.67 -17.04 14.48
CA ASP A 4 -14.86 -18.11 13.50
C ASP A 4 -14.02 -17.90 12.24
N VAL A 5 -13.24 -16.81 12.18
CA VAL A 5 -12.34 -16.50 11.09
C VAL A 5 -11.12 -17.41 11.15
N GLU A 6 -10.73 -17.95 10.00
CA GLU A 6 -9.47 -18.67 9.84
C GLU A 6 -8.30 -17.68 9.72
N TRP A 7 -7.62 -17.45 10.82
CA TRP A 7 -6.45 -16.58 10.88
C TRP A 7 -5.17 -17.37 10.56
N ALA A 8 -4.15 -16.67 10.07
CA ALA A 8 -2.81 -17.24 9.88
C ALA A 8 -2.30 -17.85 11.21
N LYS A 9 -1.86 -19.11 11.17
CA LYS A 9 -1.47 -19.87 12.37
C LYS A 9 -0.25 -19.30 13.07
N ASP A 10 0.68 -18.74 12.31
CA ASP A 10 1.88 -18.05 12.81
C ASP A 10 1.65 -16.58 13.12
N GLY A 11 0.43 -16.09 12.88
CA GLY A 11 0.04 -14.71 13.09
C GLY A 11 0.63 -13.72 12.08
N THR A 12 1.15 -14.20 10.93
CA THR A 12 1.84 -13.36 9.95
C THR A 12 1.07 -13.32 8.62
N TYR A 13 0.95 -12.13 8.04
CA TYR A 13 0.32 -11.90 6.74
C TYR A 13 1.31 -11.24 5.81
N ILE A 14 1.54 -11.86 4.65
CA ILE A 14 2.57 -11.45 3.68
C ILE A 14 1.91 -11.22 2.32
N PRO A 15 2.21 -10.11 1.62
CA PRO A 15 1.70 -9.86 0.28
C PRO A 15 2.03 -11.01 -0.69
N GLY A 16 1.05 -11.40 -1.52
CA GLY A 16 1.21 -12.46 -2.50
C GLY A 16 1.12 -13.89 -1.95
N GLU A 17 0.97 -14.07 -0.64
CA GLU A 17 0.73 -15.37 -0.02
C GLU A 17 -0.77 -15.61 0.24
N GLU A 18 -1.13 -16.85 0.62
CA GLU A 18 -2.50 -17.23 0.94
C GLU A 18 -3.08 -16.35 2.06
N PHE A 19 -2.29 -16.07 3.10
CA PHE A 19 -2.61 -15.12 4.15
C PHE A 19 -1.98 -13.77 3.81
N SER A 20 -2.68 -13.00 2.98
CA SER A 20 -2.26 -11.66 2.57
C SER A 20 -2.88 -10.55 3.42
N PRO A 21 -2.30 -9.34 3.44
CA PRO A 21 -2.89 -8.19 4.12
C PRO A 21 -4.32 -7.89 3.68
N GLU A 22 -4.65 -8.07 2.41
CA GLU A 22 -6.00 -7.88 1.86
C GLU A 22 -6.98 -8.88 2.49
N ARG A 23 -6.60 -10.16 2.59
CA ARG A 23 -7.41 -11.19 3.26
C ARG A 23 -7.61 -10.83 4.72
N PHE A 24 -6.56 -10.39 5.41
CA PHE A 24 -6.64 -9.99 6.81
C PHE A 24 -7.67 -8.89 7.05
N PHE A 25 -7.58 -7.78 6.30
CA PHE A 25 -8.51 -6.67 6.49
C PHE A 25 -9.92 -7.00 6.04
N ASN A 26 -10.08 -7.72 4.95
CA ASN A 26 -11.39 -8.16 4.47
C ASN A 26 -12.09 -9.05 5.48
N ASP A 27 -11.40 -10.06 6.00
CA ASP A 27 -11.96 -11.00 7.00
C ASP A 27 -12.21 -10.29 8.34
N GLY A 28 -11.32 -9.41 8.77
CA GLY A 28 -11.46 -8.62 9.98
C GLY A 28 -12.66 -7.68 9.92
N LEU A 29 -12.81 -6.91 8.85
CA LEU A 29 -13.93 -5.99 8.67
C LEU A 29 -15.27 -6.72 8.60
N LYS A 30 -15.39 -7.75 7.78
CA LYS A 30 -16.65 -8.50 7.61
C LYS A 30 -17.14 -9.20 8.87
N ASN A 31 -16.25 -9.50 9.82
CA ASN A 31 -16.54 -10.30 11.00
C ASN A 31 -16.43 -9.53 12.31
N SER A 32 -16.25 -8.22 12.28
CA SER A 32 -16.18 -7.36 13.48
C SER A 32 -17.34 -6.37 13.57
N CYS A 33 -17.65 -5.95 14.79
CA CYS A 33 -18.61 -4.87 15.07
C CYS A 33 -17.92 -3.57 15.49
N SER A 34 -16.62 -3.60 15.77
CA SER A 34 -15.83 -2.41 16.11
C SER A 34 -14.44 -2.49 15.55
N PHE A 35 -13.95 -1.40 14.98
CA PHE A 35 -12.63 -1.29 14.39
C PHE A 35 -11.89 -0.04 14.87
N ASP A 36 -10.79 -0.24 15.58
CA ASP A 36 -9.83 0.80 15.95
C ASP A 36 -8.68 0.78 14.97
N LEU A 37 -8.40 1.91 14.33
CA LEU A 37 -7.34 2.04 13.34
C LEU A 37 -6.46 3.26 13.62
N GLN A 38 -5.17 3.04 13.71
CA GLN A 38 -4.16 4.09 13.78
C GLN A 38 -3.28 4.04 12.54
N LEU A 39 -3.26 5.13 11.78
CA LEU A 39 -2.46 5.31 10.58
C LEU A 39 -1.44 6.42 10.78
N GLY A 40 -0.23 6.22 10.29
CA GLY A 40 0.76 7.29 10.18
C GLY A 40 0.30 8.35 9.17
N TYR A 41 -0.22 7.91 8.02
CA TYR A 41 -0.84 8.73 6.98
C TYR A 41 -1.69 7.83 6.07
N PHE A 42 -2.58 8.43 5.28
CA PHE A 42 -3.28 7.71 4.23
C PHE A 42 -2.36 7.50 3.03
N SER A 43 -2.25 6.25 2.59
CA SER A 43 -1.66 5.88 1.31
C SER A 43 -2.70 5.18 0.46
N SER A 44 -2.55 5.25 -0.87
CA SER A 44 -3.44 4.57 -1.81
C SER A 44 -3.56 3.07 -1.50
N ALA A 45 -2.45 2.43 -1.16
CA ALA A 45 -2.43 1.02 -0.82
C ALA A 45 -3.16 0.69 0.48
N THR A 46 -2.99 1.51 1.54
CA THR A 46 -3.75 1.31 2.79
C THR A 46 -5.25 1.42 2.54
N ILE A 47 -5.66 2.38 1.74
CA ILE A 47 -7.05 2.60 1.38
C ILE A 47 -7.59 1.42 0.57
N SER A 48 -6.82 0.93 -0.39
CA SER A 48 -7.23 -0.18 -1.26
C SER A 48 -7.49 -1.47 -0.47
N VAL A 49 -6.62 -1.82 0.49
CA VAL A 49 -6.84 -3.03 1.32
C VAL A 49 -8.01 -2.90 2.28
N LEU A 50 -8.39 -1.67 2.66
CA LEU A 50 -9.55 -1.42 3.53
C LEU A 50 -10.87 -1.33 2.75
N ALA A 51 -10.84 -1.03 1.46
CA ALA A 51 -12.04 -0.81 0.66
C ALA A 51 -12.92 -2.07 0.55
N GLU A 52 -12.30 -3.24 0.48
CA GLU A 52 -13.02 -4.52 0.51
C GLU A 52 -13.40 -4.89 1.96
N GLY A 53 -14.64 -5.28 2.18
CA GLY A 53 -15.19 -5.61 3.51
C GLY A 53 -15.70 -4.41 4.30
N PHE A 54 -15.43 -3.18 3.87
CA PHE A 54 -15.82 -1.99 4.61
C PHE A 54 -17.32 -1.72 4.55
N ALA A 55 -17.96 -1.89 3.39
CA ALA A 55 -19.41 -1.77 3.27
C ALA A 55 -20.14 -2.87 4.07
N THR A 56 -19.63 -4.09 4.03
CA THR A 56 -20.16 -5.19 4.87
C THR A 56 -20.00 -4.88 6.36
N PHE A 57 -18.88 -4.34 6.81
CA PHE A 57 -18.68 -3.87 8.19
C PHE A 57 -19.75 -2.84 8.58
N ILE A 58 -20.01 -1.86 7.71
CA ILE A 58 -21.03 -0.83 7.90
C ILE A 58 -22.42 -1.45 7.99
N ALA A 59 -22.79 -2.34 7.06
CA ALA A 59 -24.08 -3.02 7.03
C ALA A 59 -24.34 -3.86 8.30
N ASN A 60 -23.27 -4.46 8.85
CA ASN A 60 -23.33 -5.20 10.12
C ASN A 60 -23.40 -4.31 11.38
N GLY A 61 -23.60 -3.02 11.24
CA GLY A 61 -23.68 -2.09 12.38
C GLY A 61 -22.33 -1.64 12.94
N GLY A 62 -21.21 -1.87 12.21
CA GLY A 62 -19.87 -1.59 12.66
C GLY A 62 -19.62 -0.12 13.05
N VAL A 63 -18.87 0.11 14.12
CA VAL A 63 -18.43 1.43 14.58
C VAL A 63 -16.91 1.53 14.49
N MET A 64 -16.40 2.69 14.08
CA MET A 64 -14.97 2.90 13.84
C MET A 64 -14.39 4.00 14.70
N ARG A 65 -13.13 3.84 15.13
CA ARG A 65 -12.32 4.92 15.70
C ARG A 65 -11.03 5.01 14.90
N LEU A 66 -10.73 6.19 14.43
CA LEU A 66 -9.62 6.43 13.51
C LEU A 66 -8.67 7.49 14.06
N ILE A 67 -7.40 7.15 14.18
CA ILE A 67 -6.32 8.07 14.50
C ILE A 67 -5.45 8.22 13.25
N ILE A 68 -5.25 9.48 12.84
CA ILE A 68 -4.42 9.82 11.68
C ILE A 68 -3.30 10.76 12.16
N ASN A 69 -2.09 10.47 11.78
CA ASN A 69 -0.99 11.40 11.94
C ASN A 69 -0.93 12.30 10.69
N GLN A 70 -1.18 13.60 10.87
CA GLN A 70 -1.11 14.55 9.77
C GLN A 70 0.32 15.01 9.53
N ILE A 71 0.82 14.78 8.33
CA ILE A 71 2.03 15.44 7.82
C ILE A 71 1.62 16.82 7.34
N VAL A 72 2.14 17.88 7.96
CA VAL A 72 1.58 19.23 7.84
C VAL A 72 2.41 20.17 6.97
N SER A 73 3.66 19.86 6.62
CA SER A 73 4.48 20.81 5.88
C SER A 73 5.24 20.17 4.70
N GLU A 74 5.47 20.99 3.66
CA GLU A 74 6.35 20.61 2.54
C GLU A 74 7.75 20.21 3.03
N LYS A 75 8.25 20.82 4.10
CA LYS A 75 9.52 20.42 4.74
C LYS A 75 9.45 19.04 5.37
N ASP A 76 8.31 18.65 5.93
CA ASP A 76 8.12 17.31 6.49
C ASP A 76 7.99 16.29 5.35
N LYS A 77 7.31 16.64 4.25
CA LYS A 77 7.28 15.84 3.03
C LYS A 77 8.69 15.65 2.45
N GLU A 78 9.47 16.72 2.31
CA GLU A 78 10.86 16.66 1.85
C GLU A 78 11.76 15.84 2.79
N ALA A 79 11.60 15.97 4.10
CA ALA A 79 12.38 15.21 5.08
C ALA A 79 12.07 13.71 5.01
N ILE A 80 10.82 13.35 4.76
CA ILE A 80 10.40 11.96 4.59
C ILE A 80 10.93 11.42 3.25
N VAL A 81 10.81 12.18 2.15
CA VAL A 81 11.36 11.83 0.84
C VAL A 81 12.88 11.64 0.91
N ASN A 82 13.59 12.55 1.57
CA ASN A 82 15.05 12.50 1.69
C ASN A 82 15.54 11.44 2.68
N GLY A 83 14.72 11.04 3.66
CA GLY A 83 15.03 9.98 4.64
C GLY A 83 14.69 8.57 4.17
N THR A 84 13.97 8.44 3.05
CA THR A 84 13.56 7.14 2.51
C THR A 84 14.47 6.81 1.33
N ILE A 85 15.27 5.77 1.45
CA ILE A 85 16.12 5.27 0.36
C ILE A 85 15.19 4.78 -0.76
N GLY A 86 15.01 5.57 -1.80
CA GLY A 86 14.25 5.23 -3.01
C GLY A 86 12.75 5.53 -2.97
N GLY A 87 12.26 6.36 -2.03
CA GLY A 87 10.82 6.49 -1.80
C GLY A 87 10.11 7.63 -2.50
N ILE A 88 9.22 7.31 -3.42
CA ILE A 88 8.01 8.10 -3.63
C ILE A 88 7.10 7.78 -2.43
N ILE A 89 6.81 8.78 -1.61
CA ILE A 89 5.80 8.61 -0.56
C ILE A 89 4.45 8.80 -1.23
N ASP A 90 3.73 7.71 -1.35
CA ASP A 90 2.31 7.70 -1.67
C ASP A 90 1.51 8.20 -0.45
N CYS A 91 1.62 9.50 -0.18
CA CYS A 91 0.93 10.18 0.90
C CYS A 91 -0.14 11.10 0.31
N MET A 92 -1.40 10.81 0.62
CA MET A 92 -2.51 11.64 0.17
C MET A 92 -2.57 12.96 0.94
N ASP A 93 -2.55 14.06 0.22
CA ASP A 93 -2.78 15.39 0.78
C ASP A 93 -4.28 15.64 0.97
N LEU A 94 -4.76 15.39 2.17
CA LEU A 94 -6.17 15.57 2.52
C LEU A 94 -6.59 17.03 2.71
N THR A 95 -5.69 18.00 2.54
CA THR A 95 -6.01 19.42 2.71
C THR A 95 -6.82 19.97 1.53
N ASN A 96 -6.68 19.37 0.34
CA ASN A 96 -7.48 19.69 -0.84
C ASN A 96 -8.20 18.44 -1.37
N PHE A 97 -9.16 17.97 -0.60
CA PHE A 97 -9.86 16.71 -0.86
C PHE A 97 -10.62 16.69 -2.19
N GLU A 98 -11.19 17.82 -2.63
CA GLU A 98 -11.93 17.90 -3.90
C GLU A 98 -11.03 17.65 -5.14
N GLU A 99 -9.81 18.19 -5.11
CA GLU A 99 -8.85 17.93 -6.20
C GLU A 99 -8.29 16.51 -6.12
N LEU A 100 -7.98 16.04 -4.92
CA LEU A 100 -7.50 14.69 -4.68
C LEU A 100 -8.50 13.64 -5.17
N ARG A 101 -9.79 13.84 -4.93
CA ARG A 101 -10.86 12.93 -5.36
C ARG A 101 -10.86 12.67 -6.87
N LYS A 102 -10.47 13.64 -7.68
CA LYS A 102 -10.42 13.48 -9.15
C LYS A 102 -9.40 12.44 -9.62
N THR A 103 -8.48 12.06 -8.74
CA THR A 103 -7.42 11.08 -9.03
C THR A 103 -7.71 9.70 -8.44
N PHE A 104 -8.86 9.49 -7.81
CA PHE A 104 -9.20 8.24 -7.15
C PHE A 104 -9.48 7.12 -8.16
N ASP A 105 -8.94 5.95 -7.85
CA ASP A 105 -9.39 4.69 -8.44
C ASP A 105 -10.67 4.17 -7.75
N GLU A 106 -11.19 3.04 -8.20
CA GLU A 106 -12.43 2.45 -7.69
C GLU A 106 -12.33 2.07 -6.20
N TYR A 107 -11.16 1.64 -5.72
CA TYR A 107 -10.94 1.27 -4.32
C TYR A 107 -10.91 2.50 -3.42
N GLN A 108 -10.23 3.55 -3.86
CA GLN A 108 -10.14 4.81 -3.13
C GLN A 108 -11.51 5.50 -3.05
N GLU A 109 -12.23 5.53 -4.17
CA GLU A 109 -13.58 6.09 -4.22
C GLU A 109 -14.53 5.33 -3.27
N GLN A 110 -14.48 3.99 -3.26
CA GLN A 110 -15.28 3.14 -2.38
C GLN A 110 -14.95 3.39 -0.90
N PHE A 111 -13.66 3.44 -0.55
CA PHE A 111 -13.23 3.69 0.81
C PHE A 111 -13.76 5.03 1.35
N PHE A 112 -13.62 6.10 0.57
CA PHE A 112 -14.08 7.42 1.03
C PHE A 112 -15.59 7.56 1.04
N LYS A 113 -16.33 6.88 0.18
CA LYS A 113 -17.79 6.74 0.29
C LYS A 113 -18.20 6.05 1.60
N CYS A 114 -17.57 4.94 1.94
CA CYS A 114 -17.79 4.24 3.21
C CYS A 114 -17.46 5.14 4.41
N LEU A 115 -16.35 5.88 4.34
CA LEU A 115 -15.96 6.82 5.38
C LEU A 115 -16.99 7.96 5.55
N ALA A 116 -17.49 8.52 4.44
CA ALA A 116 -18.53 9.54 4.44
C ALA A 116 -19.84 9.02 5.06
N TYR A 117 -20.22 7.80 4.74
CA TYR A 117 -21.38 7.17 5.34
C TYR A 117 -21.24 7.04 6.85
N LEU A 118 -20.11 6.53 7.36
CA LEU A 118 -19.86 6.46 8.80
C LEU A 118 -19.86 7.82 9.49
N ILE A 119 -19.38 8.87 8.81
CA ILE A 119 -19.42 10.25 9.32
C ILE A 119 -20.89 10.72 9.43
N SER A 120 -21.69 10.54 8.38
CA SER A 120 -23.10 10.95 8.35
C SER A 120 -23.94 10.24 9.42
N GLU A 121 -23.68 8.97 9.64
CA GLU A 121 -24.35 8.14 10.65
C GLU A 121 -23.77 8.31 12.07
N LYS A 122 -22.77 9.16 12.25
CA LYS A 122 -22.06 9.38 13.54
C LYS A 122 -21.50 8.07 14.14
N ARG A 123 -21.10 7.16 13.29
CA ARG A 123 -20.56 5.85 13.67
C ARG A 123 -19.03 5.80 13.57
N ILE A 124 -18.39 6.95 13.41
CA ILE A 124 -16.94 7.08 13.46
C ILE A 124 -16.52 8.22 14.37
N GLN A 125 -15.41 8.00 15.09
CA GLN A 125 -14.70 9.05 15.82
C GLN A 125 -13.31 9.20 15.20
N ILE A 126 -12.95 10.40 14.78
CA ILE A 126 -11.66 10.71 14.16
C ILE A 126 -10.82 11.58 15.10
N ARG A 127 -9.53 11.25 15.22
CA ARG A 127 -8.50 12.09 15.84
C ARG A 127 -7.40 12.33 14.83
N ILE A 128 -7.06 13.60 14.63
CA ILE A 128 -5.90 13.99 13.85
C ILE A 128 -4.84 14.45 14.83
N ILE A 129 -3.68 13.84 14.78
CA ILE A 129 -2.58 14.12 15.69
C ILE A 129 -1.32 14.52 14.92
N LYS A 130 -0.44 15.25 15.58
CA LYS A 130 0.94 15.43 15.15
C LYS A 130 1.89 15.30 16.35
N PRO A 131 3.16 14.92 16.14
CA PRO A 131 4.15 14.87 17.21
C PRO A 131 4.41 16.24 17.83
N LYS A 132 4.49 16.32 19.15
CA LYS A 132 4.99 17.52 19.83
C LYS A 132 6.46 17.79 19.56
N ASN A 133 7.26 16.74 19.47
CA ASN A 133 8.69 16.81 19.18
C ASN A 133 8.98 16.20 17.83
N LYS A 134 9.87 16.79 17.03
CA LYS A 134 10.27 16.32 15.69
C LYS A 134 10.95 14.93 15.67
N VAL A 135 11.07 14.27 16.81
CA VAL A 135 11.71 12.99 16.97
C VAL A 135 10.64 11.90 17.10
N GLY A 136 10.41 11.20 15.98
CA GLY A 136 9.92 9.84 16.01
C GLY A 136 8.49 9.61 16.47
N ILE A 137 7.48 10.02 15.73
CA ILE A 137 6.20 9.34 15.83
C ILE A 137 6.09 8.29 14.77
N ALA A 138 5.75 7.20 15.36
CA ALA A 138 5.41 5.92 14.83
C ALA A 138 4.84 5.99 13.40
N HIS A 139 5.64 5.61 12.45
CA HIS A 139 5.17 5.07 11.18
C HIS A 139 4.38 3.77 11.39
N THR A 140 4.05 3.41 12.62
CA THR A 140 3.38 2.16 12.97
C THR A 140 1.92 2.23 12.55
N LYS A 141 1.51 1.33 11.70
CA LYS A 141 0.11 1.04 11.43
C LYS A 141 -0.31 -0.03 12.42
N SER A 142 -1.35 0.26 13.16
CA SER A 142 -1.84 -0.65 14.17
C SER A 142 -3.34 -0.50 14.33
N GLY A 143 -3.97 -1.53 14.84
CA GLY A 143 -5.40 -1.48 15.10
C GLY A 143 -5.93 -2.74 15.74
N GLN A 144 -7.22 -2.72 16.02
CA GLN A 144 -7.92 -3.85 16.63
C GLN A 144 -9.30 -4.00 16.02
N PHE A 145 -9.59 -5.20 15.55
CA PHE A 145 -10.95 -5.66 15.29
C PHE A 145 -11.54 -6.24 16.55
N ARG A 146 -12.81 -5.96 16.82
CA ARG A 146 -13.52 -6.49 17.98
C ARG A 146 -14.93 -6.95 17.62
N ASP A 147 -15.30 -8.10 18.20
CA ASP A 147 -16.64 -8.69 18.14
C ASP A 147 -16.95 -9.35 19.49
N GLY A 148 -17.71 -8.66 20.34
CA GLY A 148 -17.90 -9.04 21.74
C GLY A 148 -16.55 -9.10 22.48
N ASP A 149 -16.22 -10.24 23.06
CA ASP A 149 -14.97 -10.48 23.78
C ASP A 149 -13.80 -10.88 22.87
N SER A 150 -14.09 -11.14 21.60
CA SER A 150 -13.07 -11.50 20.61
C SER A 150 -12.35 -10.28 20.11
N ILE A 151 -11.02 -10.27 20.21
CA ILE A 151 -10.14 -9.20 19.76
C ILE A 151 -9.05 -9.80 18.86
N THR A 152 -8.86 -9.20 17.69
CA THR A 152 -7.69 -9.43 16.86
C THR A 152 -7.01 -8.10 16.66
N SER A 153 -5.84 -7.94 17.27
CA SER A 153 -5.01 -6.74 17.10
C SER A 153 -3.94 -6.99 16.05
N PHE A 154 -3.49 -5.93 15.42
CA PHE A 154 -2.42 -6.02 14.44
C PHE A 154 -1.42 -4.87 14.59
N THR A 155 -0.21 -5.16 14.12
CA THR A 155 0.85 -4.18 13.96
C THR A 155 1.53 -4.45 12.62
N GLY A 156 1.72 -3.42 11.80
CA GLY A 156 2.43 -3.50 10.53
C GLY A 156 3.62 -2.57 10.49
N SER A 157 4.65 -2.98 9.75
CA SER A 157 5.76 -2.10 9.40
C SER A 157 5.31 -1.03 8.43
N ALA A 158 6.03 0.02 8.34
CA ALA A 158 5.74 1.33 7.78
C ALA A 158 4.89 1.34 6.53
N ASN A 159 4.80 1.43 5.53
CA ASN A 159 4.02 1.94 4.41
C ASN A 159 3.41 0.80 3.59
N PHE A 160 2.10 0.61 3.72
CA PHE A 160 1.35 -0.08 2.67
C PHE A 160 1.42 0.80 1.39
N THR A 161 2.53 0.76 0.67
CA THR A 161 2.63 1.37 -0.65
C THR A 161 2.21 0.36 -1.70
N ILE A 162 1.73 0.82 -2.87
CA ILE A 162 1.40 -0.07 -3.99
C ILE A 162 2.62 -0.95 -4.35
N ASN A 163 3.81 -0.37 -4.32
CA ASN A 163 5.06 -1.11 -4.48
C ASN A 163 5.38 -2.04 -3.28
N GLY A 164 4.90 -1.73 -2.08
CA GLY A 164 5.04 -2.56 -0.90
C GLY A 164 4.17 -3.80 -0.95
N LEU A 165 2.94 -3.68 -1.44
CA LEU A 165 2.03 -4.82 -1.58
C LEU A 165 2.47 -5.82 -2.65
N PHE A 166 3.26 -5.40 -3.64
CA PHE A 166 3.70 -6.26 -4.73
C PHE A 166 5.21 -6.52 -4.78
N ASN A 167 6.05 -5.65 -4.19
CA ASN A 167 7.50 -5.70 -4.36
C ASN A 167 8.32 -5.56 -3.07
N ASN A 168 7.74 -5.14 -1.93
CA ASN A 168 8.41 -5.08 -0.64
C ASN A 168 7.76 -6.06 0.33
N ILE A 169 8.57 -6.75 1.11
CA ILE A 169 8.13 -7.67 2.16
C ILE A 169 7.62 -6.83 3.34
N GLU A 170 6.38 -6.34 3.24
CA GLU A 170 5.71 -5.68 4.36
C GLU A 170 4.77 -6.69 5.02
N GLU A 171 5.11 -7.12 6.21
CA GLU A 171 4.31 -8.09 6.97
C GLU A 171 3.37 -7.40 7.95
N ILE A 172 2.20 -7.97 8.13
CA ILE A 172 1.31 -7.68 9.25
C ILE A 172 1.46 -8.79 10.28
N LYS A 173 1.69 -8.42 11.54
CA LYS A 173 1.65 -9.35 12.67
C LYS A 173 0.37 -9.14 13.47
N ILE A 174 -0.24 -10.24 13.85
CA ILE A 174 -1.48 -10.22 14.63
C ILE A 174 -1.29 -10.87 15.99
N ASP A 175 -2.02 -10.34 16.96
CA ASP A 175 -2.21 -10.91 18.29
C ASP A 175 -3.72 -11.15 18.51
N ARG A 176 -4.10 -12.30 19.09
CA ARG A 176 -5.50 -12.68 19.29
C ARG A 176 -5.83 -12.86 20.76
N SER A 177 -7.02 -12.44 21.16
CA SER A 177 -7.48 -12.54 22.56
C SER A 177 -7.70 -13.96 23.07
N ASP A 178 -7.81 -14.94 22.18
CA ASP A 178 -7.90 -16.37 22.53
C ASP A 178 -6.53 -17.05 22.73
N SER A 179 -5.43 -16.33 22.53
CA SER A 179 -4.09 -16.83 22.86
C SER A 179 -3.93 -17.04 24.35
N LEU A 180 -3.32 -18.17 24.71
CA LEU A 180 -2.96 -18.47 26.13
C LEU A 180 -1.64 -17.80 26.56
N ASP A 181 -0.90 -17.19 25.62
CA ASP A 181 0.36 -16.51 25.92
C ASP A 181 0.11 -15.17 26.62
N LEU A 182 0.65 -15.03 27.83
CA LEU A 182 0.52 -13.81 28.63
C LEU A 182 1.13 -12.58 27.95
N MET A 183 2.22 -12.74 27.18
CA MET A 183 2.83 -11.62 26.49
C MET A 183 1.93 -11.10 25.37
N THR A 184 1.28 -12.00 24.65
CA THR A 184 0.27 -11.65 23.63
C THR A 184 -0.89 -10.87 24.25
N GLN A 185 -1.45 -11.36 25.36
CA GLN A 185 -2.49 -10.65 26.08
C GLN A 185 -2.07 -9.24 26.52
N ASN A 186 -0.86 -9.12 27.07
CA ASN A 186 -0.31 -7.83 27.50
C ASN A 186 -0.09 -6.87 26.32
N ARG A 187 0.32 -7.36 25.13
CA ARG A 187 0.46 -6.53 23.94
C ARG A 187 -0.89 -5.97 23.48
N ILE A 188 -1.94 -6.81 23.45
CA ILE A 188 -3.30 -6.37 23.09
C ILE A 188 -3.77 -5.27 24.05
N VAL A 189 -3.62 -5.46 25.34
CA VAL A 189 -4.02 -4.48 26.37
C VAL A 189 -3.21 -3.19 26.25
N SER A 190 -1.90 -3.29 26.09
CA SER A 190 -1.00 -2.12 25.94
C SER A 190 -1.37 -1.30 24.72
N GLN A 191 -1.60 -1.93 23.57
CA GLN A 191 -2.01 -1.27 22.33
C GLN A 191 -3.37 -0.56 22.52
N ARG A 192 -4.34 -1.23 23.14
CA ARG A 192 -5.63 -0.64 23.44
C ARG A 192 -5.51 0.58 24.33
N ASN A 193 -4.70 0.50 25.41
CA ASN A 193 -4.55 1.62 26.34
C ASN A 193 -3.86 2.82 25.66
N SER A 194 -2.86 2.59 24.84
CA SER A 194 -2.19 3.65 24.08
C SER A 194 -3.16 4.32 23.09
N PHE A 195 -3.95 3.55 22.38
CA PHE A 195 -4.99 4.04 21.47
C PHE A 195 -6.03 4.86 22.22
N GLN A 196 -6.52 4.34 23.36
CA GLN A 196 -7.53 5.00 24.18
C GLN A 196 -7.01 6.35 24.73
N ALA A 197 -5.78 6.40 25.20
CA ALA A 197 -5.17 7.66 25.68
C ALA A 197 -5.18 8.76 24.61
N ILE A 198 -4.97 8.40 23.33
CA ILE A 198 -5.07 9.36 22.22
C ILE A 198 -6.54 9.76 21.99
N MET A 199 -7.47 8.80 22.01
CA MET A 199 -8.89 9.08 21.83
C MET A 199 -9.46 10.01 22.90
N ASP A 200 -8.96 9.91 24.15
CA ASP A 200 -9.38 10.69 25.31
C ASP A 200 -8.60 12.02 25.47
N TYR A 201 -7.75 12.38 24.51
CA TYR A 201 -6.90 13.58 24.55
C TYR A 201 -5.87 13.60 25.70
N ASP A 202 -5.49 12.43 26.22
CA ASP A 202 -4.56 12.30 27.35
C ASP A 202 -3.14 11.83 26.96
N HIS A 203 -2.80 11.84 25.69
CA HIS A 203 -1.48 11.40 25.24
C HIS A 203 -0.48 12.56 25.24
N LYS A 204 0.56 12.50 26.09
CA LYS A 204 1.49 13.59 26.39
C LYS A 204 2.35 14.05 25.21
N ASN A 205 2.64 13.17 24.27
CA ASN A 205 3.63 13.38 23.19
C ASN A 205 3.00 13.81 21.87
N VAL A 206 1.69 14.04 21.83
CA VAL A 206 0.98 14.46 20.62
C VAL A 206 0.29 15.80 20.82
N GLU A 207 0.17 16.56 19.74
CA GLU A 207 -0.76 17.68 19.60
C GLU A 207 -1.98 17.18 18.81
N TYR A 208 -3.14 17.68 19.17
CA TYR A 208 -4.40 17.34 18.52
C TYR A 208 -4.79 18.45 17.55
N LEU A 209 -5.21 18.06 16.36
CA LEU A 209 -5.71 18.95 15.33
C LEU A 209 -7.21 18.72 15.15
N SER A 210 -7.92 19.74 14.66
CA SER A 210 -9.35 19.59 14.41
C SER A 210 -9.59 18.61 13.24
N PRO A 211 -10.43 17.57 13.42
CA PRO A 211 -10.84 16.68 12.35
C PRO A 211 -11.92 17.28 11.44
N ASP A 212 -12.46 18.48 11.79
CA ASP A 212 -13.64 19.03 11.15
C ASP A 212 -13.45 19.29 9.67
N GLN A 213 -12.26 19.79 9.27
CA GLN A 213 -11.98 20.07 7.85
C GLN A 213 -12.06 18.80 6.99
N LEU A 214 -11.42 17.72 7.43
CA LEU A 214 -11.47 16.43 6.72
C LEU A 214 -12.88 15.86 6.72
N SER A 215 -13.53 15.83 7.88
CA SER A 215 -14.87 15.27 8.03
C SER A 215 -15.90 16.02 7.17
N VAL A 216 -15.84 17.34 7.15
CA VAL A 216 -16.71 18.19 6.33
C VAL A 216 -16.40 17.99 4.84
N ALA A 217 -15.14 17.96 4.44
CA ALA A 217 -14.75 17.77 3.05
C ALA A 217 -15.23 16.41 2.52
N VAL A 218 -14.95 15.32 3.23
CA VAL A 218 -15.38 13.96 2.86
C VAL A 218 -16.92 13.89 2.81
N ALA A 219 -17.63 14.34 3.85
CA ALA A 219 -19.08 14.29 3.88
C ALA A 219 -19.73 15.18 2.81
N SER A 220 -19.13 16.31 2.43
CA SER A 220 -19.67 17.18 1.39
C SER A 220 -19.57 16.57 -0.01
N CYS A 221 -18.48 15.83 -0.28
CA CYS A 221 -18.25 15.20 -1.58
C CYS A 221 -19.15 13.98 -1.83
N TYR A 222 -19.63 13.31 -0.78
CA TYR A 222 -20.38 12.05 -0.86
C TYR A 222 -21.74 12.14 -0.13
N ARG A 223 -22.44 13.26 -0.30
CA ARG A 223 -23.81 13.41 0.23
C ARG A 223 -24.72 12.38 -0.41
N ASN A 224 -25.58 11.76 0.38
CA ASN A 224 -26.58 10.78 -0.04
C ASN A 224 -26.02 9.42 -0.53
N THR A 225 -24.87 9.01 -0.03
CA THR A 225 -24.40 7.64 -0.27
C THR A 225 -25.35 6.63 0.40
N ASP A 226 -25.83 5.66 -0.35
CA ASP A 226 -26.70 4.58 0.15
C ASP A 226 -25.85 3.35 0.52
N ILE A 227 -26.30 2.62 1.55
CA ILE A 227 -25.64 1.38 1.99
C ILE A 227 -25.71 0.29 0.92
N ASP A 228 -26.81 0.20 0.19
CA ASP A 228 -26.98 -0.80 -0.88
C ASP A 228 -26.03 -0.53 -2.05
N GLU A 229 -25.80 0.75 -2.41
CA GLU A 229 -24.79 1.14 -3.40
C GLU A 229 -23.38 0.75 -2.93
N LEU A 230 -23.05 0.95 -1.65
CA LEU A 230 -21.76 0.57 -1.10
C LEU A 230 -21.52 -0.93 -1.14
N LEU A 231 -22.56 -1.72 -0.81
CA LEU A 231 -22.49 -3.17 -0.85
C LEU A 231 -22.33 -3.71 -2.28
N GLU A 232 -23.01 -3.11 -3.25
CA GLU A 232 -22.86 -3.50 -4.65
C GLU A 232 -21.45 -3.17 -5.19
N ALA A 233 -20.95 -1.97 -4.90
CA ALA A 233 -19.60 -1.57 -5.28
C ALA A 233 -18.54 -2.50 -4.63
N GLU A 234 -18.73 -2.93 -3.38
CA GLU A 234 -17.83 -3.89 -2.72
C GLU A 234 -17.82 -5.24 -3.45
N LYS A 235 -18.97 -5.73 -3.94
CA LYS A 235 -19.03 -6.96 -4.74
C LYS A 235 -18.29 -6.81 -6.06
N ASP A 236 -18.37 -5.65 -6.69
CA ASP A 236 -17.65 -5.39 -7.93
C ASP A 236 -16.14 -5.32 -7.73
N LEU A 237 -15.66 -4.69 -6.64
CA LEU A 237 -14.25 -4.75 -6.26
C LEU A 237 -13.76 -6.18 -6.04
N ALA A 238 -14.55 -7.01 -5.37
CA ALA A 238 -14.21 -8.43 -5.18
C ALA A 238 -14.11 -9.18 -6.51
N LYS A 239 -14.97 -8.89 -7.50
CA LYS A 239 -14.88 -9.47 -8.85
C LYS A 239 -13.59 -9.02 -9.56
N ILE A 240 -13.27 -7.72 -9.51
CA ILE A 240 -12.05 -7.15 -10.10
C ILE A 240 -10.81 -7.84 -9.50
N ARG A 241 -10.78 -8.02 -8.18
CA ARG A 241 -9.68 -8.75 -7.52
C ARG A 241 -9.59 -10.20 -8.00
N MET A 242 -10.71 -10.92 -8.06
CA MET A 242 -10.70 -12.30 -8.55
C MET A 242 -10.20 -12.41 -9.99
N GLN A 243 -10.59 -11.48 -10.85
CA GLN A 243 -10.10 -11.43 -12.23
C GLN A 243 -8.57 -11.23 -12.27
N ARG A 244 -8.03 -10.28 -11.50
CA ARG A 244 -6.58 -10.06 -11.40
C ARG A 244 -5.82 -11.28 -10.90
N VAL A 245 -6.35 -11.98 -9.88
CA VAL A 245 -5.75 -13.22 -9.36
C VAL A 245 -5.76 -14.32 -10.43
N VAL A 246 -6.86 -14.46 -11.20
CA VAL A 246 -6.94 -15.42 -12.30
C VAL A 246 -5.97 -15.06 -13.43
N GLU A 247 -5.87 -13.80 -13.81
CA GLU A 247 -4.92 -13.33 -14.82
C GLU A 247 -3.48 -13.60 -14.40
N GLN A 248 -3.11 -13.28 -13.16
CA GLN A 248 -1.79 -13.58 -12.62
C GLN A 248 -1.52 -15.09 -12.54
N ALA A 249 -2.52 -15.90 -12.14
CA ALA A 249 -2.37 -17.36 -12.12
C ALA A 249 -2.25 -17.94 -13.53
N ILE A 250 -2.91 -17.37 -14.52
CA ILE A 250 -2.76 -17.74 -15.93
C ILE A 250 -1.35 -17.36 -16.41
N GLU A 251 -0.84 -16.17 -16.09
CA GLU A 251 0.51 -15.74 -16.43
C GLU A 251 1.56 -16.65 -15.78
N VAL A 252 1.40 -17.01 -14.50
CA VAL A 252 2.28 -17.95 -13.79
C VAL A 252 2.18 -19.36 -14.35
N ASN A 253 0.98 -19.86 -14.67
CA ASN A 253 0.79 -21.19 -15.26
C ASN A 253 1.28 -21.25 -16.71
N VAL A 254 1.06 -20.19 -17.50
CA VAL A 254 1.65 -20.07 -18.84
C VAL A 254 3.18 -20.03 -18.75
N ALA A 255 3.74 -19.44 -17.71
CA ALA A 255 5.18 -19.48 -17.44
C ALA A 255 5.66 -20.84 -16.91
N SER A 256 4.82 -21.63 -16.22
CA SER A 256 5.18 -22.94 -15.64
C SER A 256 4.89 -24.14 -16.56
N GLU A 257 3.84 -24.09 -17.39
CA GLU A 257 3.47 -25.16 -18.32
C GLU A 257 4.19 -25.10 -19.67
N ASN A 258 4.83 -23.99 -19.98
CA ASN A 258 5.74 -23.86 -21.10
C ASN A 258 7.16 -23.58 -20.59
N PRO A 259 8.01 -24.62 -20.43
CA PRO A 259 9.45 -24.42 -20.45
C PRO A 259 9.93 -23.91 -21.83
N HIS A 260 9.10 -23.93 -22.84
CA HIS A 260 9.13 -23.04 -24.00
C HIS A 260 8.35 -21.75 -23.63
N ILE A 261 8.90 -20.94 -22.72
CA ILE A 261 8.73 -19.49 -22.79
C ILE A 261 8.66 -19.17 -24.28
N VAL A 262 7.56 -18.58 -24.74
CA VAL A 262 7.61 -17.82 -25.98
C VAL A 262 8.82 -16.91 -25.76
N LYS A 263 9.94 -17.31 -26.34
CA LYS A 263 11.14 -16.49 -26.35
C LYS A 263 10.71 -15.28 -27.16
N ILE A 264 10.15 -14.28 -26.46
CA ILE A 264 10.17 -12.95 -27.00
C ILE A 264 11.66 -12.68 -27.13
N THR A 265 12.16 -13.00 -28.32
CA THR A 265 13.59 -12.82 -28.60
C THR A 265 13.82 -11.33 -28.46
N PRO A 266 14.52 -10.88 -27.45
CA PRO A 266 14.73 -9.45 -27.24
C PRO A 266 15.29 -8.89 -28.55
N HIS A 267 14.70 -7.80 -29.02
CA HIS A 267 15.13 -7.14 -30.26
C HIS A 267 15.36 -5.67 -29.99
N PHE A 268 16.15 -5.05 -30.84
CA PHE A 268 16.34 -3.60 -30.79
C PHE A 268 15.02 -2.90 -31.11
N PRO A 269 14.57 -1.88 -30.31
CA PRO A 269 13.22 -1.33 -30.40
C PRO A 269 12.97 -0.48 -31.68
N TYR A 270 13.98 -0.27 -32.50
CA TYR A 270 13.89 0.43 -33.78
C TYR A 270 14.47 -0.45 -34.90
N ASP A 271 14.33 -0.04 -36.16
CA ASP A 271 14.80 -0.82 -37.31
C ASP A 271 16.29 -1.19 -37.20
N LYS A 272 17.13 -0.26 -36.79
CA LYS A 272 18.57 -0.48 -36.53
C LYS A 272 19.15 0.55 -35.56
N PRO A 273 20.22 0.18 -34.84
CA PRO A 273 21.00 1.15 -34.07
C PRO A 273 21.63 2.19 -34.98
N ARG A 274 21.79 3.40 -34.47
CA ARG A 274 22.53 4.48 -35.16
C ARG A 274 24.03 4.18 -35.14
N GLU A 275 24.80 4.72 -36.12
CA GLU A 275 26.22 4.42 -36.26
C GLU A 275 27.01 4.66 -34.97
N TYR A 276 26.76 5.77 -34.27
CA TYR A 276 27.46 6.09 -33.03
C TYR A 276 27.08 5.14 -31.89
N GLN A 277 25.91 4.53 -31.91
CA GLN A 277 25.46 3.49 -30.92
C GLN A 277 26.19 2.17 -31.19
N VAL A 278 26.36 1.81 -32.46
CA VAL A 278 27.18 0.67 -32.86
C VAL A 278 28.64 0.88 -32.45
N GLN A 279 29.20 2.07 -32.72
CA GLN A 279 30.56 2.40 -32.32
C GLN A 279 30.75 2.35 -30.79
N ALA A 280 29.77 2.83 -30.04
CA ALA A 280 29.80 2.80 -28.57
C ALA A 280 29.81 1.36 -28.07
N PHE A 281 29.00 0.48 -28.68
CA PHE A 281 28.97 -0.97 -28.35
C PHE A 281 30.31 -1.63 -28.63
N GLU A 282 30.92 -1.42 -29.82
CA GLU A 282 32.23 -2.00 -30.18
C GLU A 282 33.34 -1.51 -29.25
N ASN A 283 33.36 -0.23 -28.92
CA ASN A 283 34.33 0.31 -27.95
C ASN A 283 34.18 -0.33 -26.57
N TRP A 284 32.96 -0.49 -26.06
CA TRP A 284 32.68 -1.12 -24.79
C TRP A 284 33.09 -2.62 -24.82
N LYS A 285 32.77 -3.33 -25.87
CA LYS A 285 33.13 -4.74 -26.06
C LYS A 285 34.65 -4.93 -26.09
N ASN A 286 35.37 -4.09 -26.86
CA ASN A 286 36.81 -4.15 -26.99
C ASN A 286 37.51 -3.76 -25.67
N ASN A 287 36.88 -2.95 -24.82
CA ASN A 287 37.41 -2.58 -23.51
C ASN A 287 36.92 -3.54 -22.39
N LYS A 288 36.83 -4.83 -22.68
CA LYS A 288 36.43 -5.89 -21.73
C LYS A 288 35.07 -5.61 -21.05
N GLN A 289 34.14 -5.07 -21.78
CA GLN A 289 32.78 -4.72 -21.30
C GLN A 289 32.78 -3.69 -20.17
N LYS A 290 33.73 -2.77 -20.17
CA LYS A 290 33.82 -1.65 -19.22
C LYS A 290 33.89 -0.34 -19.97
N GLY A 291 33.23 0.68 -19.46
CA GLY A 291 33.28 2.00 -20.06
C GLY A 291 32.22 2.97 -19.55
N LEU A 292 32.36 4.23 -19.97
CA LEU A 292 31.41 5.30 -19.75
C LEU A 292 30.86 5.78 -21.10
N PHE A 293 29.56 5.76 -21.28
CA PHE A 293 28.91 6.35 -22.45
C PHE A 293 28.69 7.85 -22.23
N ALA A 294 29.69 8.66 -22.60
CA ALA A 294 29.59 10.10 -22.56
C ALA A 294 28.81 10.62 -23.80
N MET A 295 27.49 10.64 -23.67
CA MET A 295 26.59 11.01 -24.77
C MET A 295 25.67 12.15 -24.32
N ALA A 296 25.30 13.03 -25.27
CA ALA A 296 24.39 14.15 -25.01
C ALA A 296 22.98 13.68 -24.58
N THR A 297 22.22 14.56 -23.93
CA THR A 297 20.82 14.28 -23.59
C THR A 297 20.00 14.09 -24.87
N GLY A 298 19.08 13.12 -24.86
CA GLY A 298 18.21 12.80 -26.02
C GLY A 298 18.87 11.92 -27.10
N THR A 299 20.16 11.57 -27.01
CA THR A 299 20.85 10.73 -28.00
C THR A 299 20.65 9.22 -27.80
N GLY A 300 19.82 8.80 -26.83
CA GLY A 300 19.51 7.39 -26.59
C GLY A 300 20.56 6.63 -25.77
N LYS A 301 21.17 7.27 -24.75
CA LYS A 301 22.11 6.62 -23.82
C LYS A 301 21.58 5.31 -23.22
N THR A 302 20.35 5.34 -22.74
CA THR A 302 19.68 4.17 -22.13
C THR A 302 19.56 3.04 -23.15
N ILE A 303 19.09 3.34 -24.35
CA ILE A 303 18.94 2.35 -25.44
C ILE A 303 20.31 1.81 -25.85
N THR A 304 21.35 2.63 -25.91
CA THR A 304 22.72 2.18 -26.20
C THR A 304 23.22 1.21 -25.13
N SER A 305 22.98 1.50 -23.86
CA SER A 305 23.37 0.62 -22.75
C SER A 305 22.60 -0.70 -22.79
N LEU A 306 21.28 -0.68 -23.01
CA LEU A 306 20.46 -1.86 -23.15
C LEU A 306 20.81 -2.69 -24.39
N ASN A 307 21.23 -2.06 -25.48
CA ASN A 307 21.72 -2.77 -26.66
C ASN A 307 22.99 -3.59 -26.36
N CYS A 308 23.83 -3.16 -25.42
CA CYS A 308 24.96 -3.96 -24.97
C CYS A 308 24.52 -5.29 -24.34
N LEU A 309 23.46 -5.26 -23.51
CA LEU A 309 22.88 -6.46 -22.93
C LEU A 309 22.20 -7.34 -23.98
N LEU A 310 21.49 -6.72 -24.94
CA LEU A 310 20.87 -7.43 -26.06
C LEU A 310 21.89 -8.19 -26.90
N GLU A 311 23.03 -7.59 -27.21
CA GLU A 311 24.08 -8.24 -28.00
C GLU A 311 24.77 -9.38 -27.21
N ILE A 312 24.89 -9.27 -25.89
CA ILE A 312 25.33 -10.38 -25.03
C ILE A 312 24.32 -11.51 -25.07
N TYR A 313 23.02 -11.19 -24.94
CA TYR A 313 21.94 -12.18 -25.01
C TYR A 313 21.94 -12.93 -26.35
N LYS A 314 22.03 -12.23 -27.47
CA LYS A 314 22.10 -12.82 -28.80
C LYS A 314 23.26 -13.83 -28.94
N ARG A 315 24.39 -13.54 -28.28
CA ARG A 315 25.58 -14.40 -28.33
C ARG A 315 25.50 -15.59 -27.38
N ASN A 316 25.01 -15.40 -26.17
CA ASN A 316 25.09 -16.38 -25.09
C ASN A 316 23.76 -17.10 -24.83
N GLY A 317 22.62 -16.58 -25.32
CA GLY A 317 21.27 -17.07 -25.04
C GLY A 317 20.72 -16.68 -23.67
N TYR A 318 21.54 -16.01 -22.84
CA TYR A 318 21.15 -15.48 -21.53
C TYR A 318 22.05 -14.32 -21.12
N TYR A 319 21.61 -13.52 -20.13
CA TYR A 319 22.44 -12.55 -19.42
C TYR A 319 21.96 -12.40 -17.98
N LYS A 320 22.84 -11.86 -17.14
CA LYS A 320 22.48 -11.35 -15.79
C LYS A 320 23.01 -9.92 -15.71
N ALA A 321 22.14 -8.99 -15.32
CA ALA A 321 22.51 -7.59 -15.20
C ALA A 321 21.88 -6.98 -13.97
N ILE A 322 22.57 -5.99 -13.37
CA ILE A 322 22.04 -5.10 -12.35
C ILE A 322 22.05 -3.70 -12.98
N ILE A 323 20.88 -3.07 -13.07
CA ILE A 323 20.73 -1.73 -13.63
C ILE A 323 20.42 -0.79 -12.46
N LEU A 324 21.30 0.16 -12.21
CA LEU A 324 21.12 1.19 -11.21
C LEU A 324 20.70 2.49 -11.90
N VAL A 325 19.60 3.07 -11.48
CA VAL A 325 19.07 4.32 -12.01
C VAL A 325 18.85 5.33 -10.89
N PRO A 326 19.07 6.64 -11.13
CA PRO A 326 19.01 7.65 -10.09
C PRO A 326 17.57 8.01 -9.68
N THR A 327 16.56 7.65 -10.48
CA THR A 327 15.15 7.96 -10.23
C THR A 327 14.25 6.82 -10.68
N ILE A 328 13.12 6.64 -9.99
CA ILE A 328 12.11 5.60 -10.28
C ILE A 328 11.50 5.77 -11.68
N THR A 329 11.34 7.00 -12.17
CA THR A 329 10.82 7.30 -13.52
C THR A 329 11.65 6.72 -14.68
N LEU A 330 12.81 6.11 -14.40
CA LEU A 330 13.62 5.40 -15.39
C LEU A 330 13.48 3.88 -15.32
N VAL A 331 12.60 3.37 -14.46
CA VAL A 331 12.36 1.93 -14.26
C VAL A 331 11.11 1.46 -15.01
N GLU A 332 10.21 2.39 -15.40
CA GLU A 332 9.01 2.10 -16.19
C GLU A 332 9.31 1.74 -17.64
#